data_2d547fe7257bf119db0fb617606e58ed
#
_entry.id   2d547fe7257bf119db0fb617606e58ed
#
_cell.length_a   1.000
_cell.length_b   1.000
_cell.length_c   1.000
_cell.angle_alpha   90.00
_cell.angle_beta   90.00
_cell.angle_gamma   90.00
#
_symmetry.space_group_name_H-M   'P 1'
#
loop_
_entity.id
_entity.type
_entity.pdbx_description
1 polymer ?
#
loop_
_entity_poly.entity_id
_entity_poly.type
_entity_poly.pdbx_seq_one_letter_code
_entity_poly.pdbx_strand_id
1 'polypeptide(L)'
;MKTNIINHTVQTITSLEIAELTGKQHKDVLKAIRNMEPSWEKVCGRNFALTSRTIVKPNGGTREVPCYSLTKTECLYIATKFNDEARANLVLRDMGIQS
;
A
#
# COMPACT_ATOMS: atom_id res chain seq x y z
N MET A 1 20.56 -18.64 9.86
CA MET A 1 20.15 -18.51 9.49
C MET A 1 19.49 -18.29 9.30
N LYS A 2 19.21 -18.04 9.34
CA LYS A 2 18.54 -17.88 8.99
C LYS A 2 17.84 -17.29 8.93
N THR A 3 17.64 -17.15 9.15
CA THR A 3 16.90 -16.71 9.06
C THR A 3 16.55 -15.92 8.79
N ASN A 4 16.46 -15.41 8.85
CA ASN A 4 16.22 -14.51 8.51
C ASN A 4 15.88 -14.15 7.51
N ILE A 5 16.08 -14.23 7.13
CA ILE A 5 15.84 -14.20 5.89
C ILE A 5 14.54 -14.02 5.53
N ILE A 6 13.87 -14.65 6.00
CA ILE A 6 12.61 -14.62 5.83
C ILE A 6 11.96 -13.44 5.83
N ASN A 7 12.12 -12.84 6.74
CA ASN A 7 11.40 -11.72 7.00
C ASN A 7 11.58 -10.68 6.07
N HIS A 8 12.64 -10.53 5.58
CA HIS A 8 12.85 -9.41 4.81
C HIS A 8 12.13 -9.44 3.56
N THR A 9 11.66 -10.52 3.19
CA THR A 9 11.08 -10.56 1.91
C THR A 9 9.65 -10.17 1.90
N VAL A 10 9.01 -9.99 3.03
CA VAL A 10 7.61 -9.84 3.04
C VAL A 10 7.17 -8.48 3.50
N GLN A 11 7.94 -7.49 3.19
CA GLN A 11 7.52 -6.16 3.53
C GLN A 11 6.45 -5.69 2.59
N THR A 12 5.33 -5.31 3.14
CA THR A 12 4.23 -4.78 2.37
C THR A 12 3.81 -3.44 2.95
N ILE A 13 3.06 -2.69 2.15
CA ILE A 13 2.49 -1.45 2.60
C ILE A 13 1.00 -1.52 2.27
N THR A 14 0.17 -1.03 3.18
CA THR A 14 -1.26 -1.05 2.93
C THR A 14 -1.71 0.22 2.25
N SER A 15 -2.88 0.17 1.60
CA SER A 15 -3.45 1.35 1.00
C SER A 15 -3.76 2.42 2.04
N LEU A 16 -3.99 2.03 3.30
CA LEU A 16 -4.18 2.99 4.38
C LEU A 16 -2.90 3.77 4.64
N GLU A 17 -1.76 3.08 4.64
CA GLU A 17 -0.48 3.74 4.81
C GLU A 17 -0.15 4.66 3.64
N ILE A 18 -0.51 4.24 2.43
CA ILE A 18 -0.31 5.07 1.26
C ILE A 18 -1.09 6.36 1.39
N ALA A 19 -2.35 6.27 1.85
CA ALA A 19 -3.17 7.45 2.04
C ALA A 19 -2.52 8.40 3.05
N GLU A 20 -2.00 7.84 4.12
CA GLU A 20 -1.37 8.62 5.16
C GLU A 20 -0.11 9.32 4.66
N LEU A 21 0.72 8.60 3.94
CA LEU A 21 1.99 9.15 3.44
C LEU A 21 1.80 10.18 2.33
N THR A 22 0.73 10.04 1.56
CA THR A 22 0.50 10.93 0.43
C THR A 22 -0.44 12.07 0.76
N GLY A 23 -1.09 12.03 1.92
CA GLY A 23 -2.05 13.06 2.28
C GLY A 23 -3.36 12.95 1.54
N LYS A 24 -3.60 11.82 0.87
CA LYS A 24 -4.84 11.61 0.13
C LYS A 24 -5.83 10.84 0.98
N GLN A 25 -7.10 10.94 0.62
CA GLN A 25 -8.11 10.16 1.31
C GLN A 25 -8.02 8.70 0.86
N HIS A 26 -8.31 7.80 1.79
CA HIS A 26 -8.18 6.38 1.48
C HIS A 26 -9.06 5.96 0.31
N LYS A 27 -10.26 6.54 0.20
CA LYS A 27 -11.14 6.20 -0.91
C LYS A 27 -10.51 6.55 -2.25
N ASP A 28 -9.76 7.64 -2.30
CA ASP A 28 -9.10 8.05 -3.54
C ASP A 28 -7.95 7.12 -3.87
N VAL A 29 -7.23 6.67 -2.86
CA VAL A 29 -6.15 5.69 -3.06
C VAL A 29 -6.73 4.38 -3.56
N LEU A 30 -7.84 3.93 -2.96
CA LEU A 30 -8.48 2.70 -3.40
C LEU A 30 -8.94 2.80 -4.85
N LYS A 31 -9.47 3.96 -5.22
CA LYS A 31 -9.93 4.16 -6.58
C LYS A 31 -8.77 4.08 -7.56
N ALA A 32 -7.65 4.70 -7.23
CA ALA A 32 -6.46 4.66 -8.08
C ALA A 32 -5.96 3.23 -8.24
N ILE A 33 -5.92 2.48 -7.14
CA ILE A 33 -5.46 1.10 -7.17
C ILE A 33 -6.37 0.25 -8.07
N ARG A 34 -7.67 0.40 -7.90
CA ARG A 34 -8.63 -0.37 -8.70
C ARG A 34 -8.54 -0.03 -10.17
N ASN A 35 -8.26 1.23 -10.47
CA ASN A 35 -8.14 1.64 -11.88
C ASN A 35 -6.87 1.08 -12.52
N MET A 36 -5.85 0.82 -11.72
CA MET A 36 -4.60 0.31 -12.25
C MET A 36 -4.53 -1.22 -12.26
N GLU A 37 -5.40 -1.86 -11.49
CA GLU A 37 -5.34 -3.30 -11.32
C GLU A 37 -5.50 -4.08 -12.63
N PRO A 38 -6.42 -3.72 -13.53
CA PRO A 38 -6.56 -4.49 -14.76
C PRO A 38 -5.28 -4.54 -15.59
N SER A 39 -4.57 -3.43 -15.68
CA SER A 39 -3.31 -3.41 -16.42
C SER A 39 -2.24 -4.25 -15.73
N TRP A 40 -2.20 -4.16 -14.41
CA TRP A 40 -1.24 -4.95 -13.64
C TRP A 40 -1.52 -6.44 -13.80
N GLU A 41 -2.79 -6.81 -13.73
CA GLU A 41 -3.18 -8.20 -13.88
C GLU A 41 -2.83 -8.72 -15.27
N LYS A 42 -3.01 -7.89 -16.28
CA LYS A 42 -2.74 -8.28 -17.65
C LYS A 42 -1.25 -8.58 -17.87
N VAL A 43 -0.38 -7.79 -17.25
CA VAL A 43 1.05 -7.94 -17.44
C VAL A 43 1.66 -8.94 -16.45
N CYS A 44 1.24 -8.88 -15.21
CA CYS A 44 1.83 -9.67 -14.14
C CYS A 44 1.11 -10.98 -13.90
N GLY A 45 -0.15 -11.07 -14.26
CA GLY A 45 -0.93 -12.29 -14.06
C GLY A 45 -1.57 -12.42 -12.70
N ARG A 46 -1.49 -11.38 -11.87
CA ARG A 46 -2.04 -11.43 -10.52
C ARG A 46 -2.71 -10.13 -10.14
N ASN A 47 -3.72 -10.23 -9.29
CA ASN A 47 -4.35 -9.06 -8.72
C ASN A 47 -3.59 -8.60 -7.50
N PHE A 48 -3.87 -7.38 -7.05
CA PHE A 48 -3.33 -6.90 -5.79
C PHE A 48 -4.05 -7.61 -4.65
N ALA A 49 -3.33 -7.86 -3.56
CA ALA A 49 -3.90 -8.57 -2.42
C ALA A 49 -4.85 -7.68 -1.65
N LEU A 50 -6.05 -8.19 -1.41
CA LEU A 50 -7.05 -7.45 -0.64
C LEU A 50 -7.10 -8.02 0.77
N THR A 51 -7.09 -7.13 1.75
CA THR A 51 -7.12 -7.52 3.14
C THR A 51 -7.99 -6.51 3.89
N SER A 52 -7.90 -6.49 5.22
CA SER A 52 -8.64 -5.52 6.00
C SER A 52 -7.83 -5.16 7.24
N ARG A 53 -8.14 -4.01 7.79
CA ARG A 53 -7.53 -3.53 9.01
C ARG A 53 -8.61 -3.15 10.00
N THR A 54 -8.35 -3.44 11.27
CA THR A 54 -9.26 -3.07 12.32
C THR A 54 -8.91 -1.67 12.80
N ILE A 55 -9.91 -0.78 12.81
CA ILE A 55 -9.72 0.59 13.23
C ILE A 55 -10.58 0.84 14.46
N VAL A 56 -10.00 1.49 15.45
CA VAL A 56 -10.70 1.82 16.68
C VAL A 56 -11.46 3.13 16.46
N LYS A 57 -12.77 3.10 16.71
CA LYS A 57 -13.59 4.29 16.59
C LYS A 57 -13.47 5.17 17.82
N PRO A 58 -13.75 6.46 17.67
CA PRO A 58 -13.68 7.37 18.81
C PRO A 58 -14.58 6.97 19.97
N ASN A 59 -15.69 6.28 19.70
CA ASN A 59 -16.61 5.88 20.75
C ASN A 59 -16.23 4.55 21.40
N GLY A 60 -15.04 4.04 21.09
CA GLY A 60 -14.56 2.82 21.71
C GLY A 60 -14.86 1.54 20.96
N GLY A 61 -15.70 1.61 19.94
CA GLY A 61 -15.95 0.44 19.12
C GLY A 61 -14.85 0.23 18.08
N THR A 62 -14.95 -0.86 17.35
CA THR A 62 -14.01 -1.13 16.27
C THR A 62 -14.77 -1.40 15.00
N ARG A 63 -14.08 -1.26 13.87
CA ARG A 63 -14.65 -1.65 12.59
C ARG A 63 -13.54 -2.09 11.67
N GLU A 64 -13.89 -2.93 10.72
CA GLU A 64 -12.93 -3.41 9.74
C GLU A 64 -13.02 -2.58 8.48
N VAL A 65 -11.87 -2.17 7.97
CA VAL A 65 -11.80 -1.37 6.76
C VAL A 65 -11.05 -2.18 5.71
N PRO A 66 -11.68 -2.46 4.57
CA PRO A 66 -10.98 -3.16 3.50
C PRO A 66 -9.85 -2.30 2.96
N CYS A 67 -8.72 -2.92 2.69
CA CYS A 67 -7.58 -2.24 2.13
C CYS A 67 -6.75 -3.22 1.32
N TYR A 68 -5.85 -2.67 0.50
CA TYR A 68 -4.93 -3.51 -0.25
C TYR A 68 -3.62 -3.63 0.49
N SER A 69 -2.99 -4.78 0.36
CA SER A 69 -1.65 -5.01 0.88
C SER A 69 -0.74 -5.16 -0.33
N LEU A 70 0.17 -4.22 -0.51
CA LEU A 70 0.97 -4.14 -1.73
C LEU A 70 2.42 -4.44 -1.42
N THR A 71 3.05 -5.19 -2.32
CA THR A 71 4.49 -5.39 -2.23
C THR A 71 5.20 -4.10 -2.64
N LYS A 72 6.50 -4.07 -2.42
CA LYS A 72 7.30 -2.92 -2.79
C LYS A 72 7.15 -2.59 -4.28
N THR A 73 7.22 -3.60 -5.13
CA THR A 73 7.09 -3.40 -6.56
C THR A 73 5.72 -2.86 -6.93
N GLU A 74 4.67 -3.43 -6.32
CA GLU A 74 3.32 -2.97 -6.57
C GLU A 74 3.13 -1.54 -6.09
N CYS A 75 3.70 -1.21 -4.94
CA CYS A 75 3.61 0.14 -4.42
C CYS A 75 4.27 1.15 -5.35
N LEU A 76 5.42 0.81 -5.90
CA LEU A 76 6.10 1.70 -6.83
C LEU A 76 5.28 1.91 -8.10
N TYR A 77 4.61 0.85 -8.56
CA TYR A 77 3.76 0.97 -9.72
C TYR A 77 2.59 1.92 -9.44
N ILE A 78 1.93 1.74 -8.29
CA ILE A 78 0.81 2.60 -7.92
C ILE A 78 1.29 4.05 -7.75
N ALA A 79 2.50 4.22 -7.23
CA ALA A 79 3.03 5.56 -6.97
C ALA A 79 3.14 6.40 -8.23
N THR A 80 3.20 5.79 -9.39
CA THR A 80 3.30 6.54 -10.63
C THR A 80 2.07 7.39 -10.91
N LYS A 81 0.96 7.10 -10.22
CA LYS A 81 -0.26 7.88 -10.38
C LYS A 81 -0.32 9.09 -9.46
N PHE A 82 0.63 9.23 -8.56
CA PHE A 82 0.62 10.34 -7.62
C PHE A 82 1.59 11.43 -8.09
N ASN A 83 1.46 12.61 -7.48
CA ASN A 83 2.34 13.70 -7.82
C ASN A 83 3.76 13.41 -7.28
N ASP A 84 4.70 14.26 -7.66
CA ASP A 84 6.10 14.02 -7.34
C ASP A 84 6.36 13.94 -5.85
N GLU A 85 5.73 14.80 -5.08
CA GLU A 85 5.96 14.81 -3.64
C GLU A 85 5.41 13.55 -2.98
N ALA A 86 4.21 13.16 -3.33
CA ALA A 86 3.61 11.95 -2.78
C ALA A 86 4.43 10.73 -3.17
N ARG A 87 4.90 10.70 -4.41
CA ARG A 87 5.69 9.58 -4.89
C ARG A 87 7.02 9.51 -4.15
N ALA A 88 7.64 10.67 -3.89
CA ALA A 88 8.89 10.70 -3.16
C ALA A 88 8.72 10.14 -1.75
N ASN A 89 7.61 10.50 -1.08
CA ASN A 89 7.34 9.97 0.25
C ASN A 89 7.24 8.45 0.24
N LEU A 90 6.59 7.90 -0.77
CA LEU A 90 6.44 6.46 -0.86
C LEU A 90 7.77 5.76 -1.16
N VAL A 91 8.57 6.36 -2.03
CA VAL A 91 9.86 5.77 -2.37
C VAL A 91 10.78 5.77 -1.16
N LEU A 92 10.80 6.86 -0.42
CA LEU A 92 11.64 6.94 0.77
C LEU A 92 11.22 5.91 1.81
N ARG A 93 9.94 5.72 1.97
CA ARG A 93 9.43 4.73 2.91
C ARG A 93 9.85 3.32 2.49
N ASP A 94 9.73 3.02 1.17
CA ASP A 94 10.10 1.71 0.67
C ASP A 94 11.57 1.42 0.84
N MET A 95 12.41 2.42 0.74
CA MET A 95 13.84 2.22 0.88
C MET A 95 14.30 2.21 2.33
N GLY A 96 13.40 2.48 3.25
CA GLY A 96 13.75 2.46 4.66
C GLY A 96 14.62 3.61 5.09
N ILE A 97 14.65 4.66 4.31
CA ILE A 97 15.55 5.76 4.60
C ILE A 97 15.10 6.64 5.73
N GLN A 98 13.82 6.68 5.97
CA GLN A 98 13.32 7.54 7.02
C GLN A 98 13.62 7.02 8.40
N SER A 99 14.24 5.92 8.52
CA SER A 99 14.57 5.37 9.82
C SER A 99 15.52 6.26 10.61
#